data_ea549948d9d2c45adf8334f17ce307c7
#
_entry.id   ea549948d9d2c45adf8334f17ce307c7
#
_cell.length_a   1.000
_cell.length_b   1.000
_cell.length_c   1.000
_cell.angle_alpha   90.00
_cell.angle_beta   90.00
_cell.angle_gamma   90.00
#
_symmetry.space_group_name_H-M   'P 1'
#
loop_
_entity.id
_entity.type
_entity.pdbx_description
1 polymer ?
#
loop_
_entity_poly.entity_id
_entity_poly.type
_entity_poly.pdbx_seq_one_letter_code
_entity_poly.pdbx_strand_id
1 'polypeptide(L)'
;DYQAKLHQSYYQQITDRTYMAGMTAWNFADFGSEFRGDAIPHVNQKGLVQFDRTPKDIYYWYKSVLNKKEPFIYMASTHLDGLTVFDDDTYPVQMYSNQNSGIVFLNGSKFQEISFENGVATVYLPFQDGTNHIKVITENISEEKTIQILKTDALNFDTFSRIGINMGSHFYFADKEHQITFIPDQPYEKGKFGYVNGEVFNVSKDKHQGMSYSIRNTNSEPLFQTMLEGCTNYKLDIPNGAYKVSLFFVEPKIKPTENIYNLNVIVELSKSEKEQRIFDIFLNEECIENQFNMAEQYPEKYGVEKTAIINVNNNEGLTITLKPIEGKPVISGVLIEKLN
;
A
#
# COMPACT_ATOMS: atom_id res chain seq x y z
N ASP A 1 0.19 6.40 8.72
CA ASP A 1 -0.81 6.63 8.40
C ASP A 1 -1.51 7.96 7.99
N TYR A 2 -2.16 7.91 6.78
CA TYR A 2 -2.81 9.08 6.21
C TYR A 2 -3.88 9.68 7.16
N GLN A 3 -4.65 8.85 7.84
CA GLN A 3 -5.70 9.29 8.75
C GLN A 3 -5.12 10.13 9.90
N ALA A 4 -4.03 9.68 10.51
CA ALA A 4 -3.41 10.41 11.61
C ALA A 4 -2.87 11.76 11.15
N LYS A 5 -2.15 11.81 10.02
CA LYS A 5 -1.64 13.06 9.43
C LYS A 5 -2.76 14.06 9.09
N LEU A 6 -3.88 13.57 8.56
CA LEU A 6 -5.04 14.39 8.24
C LEU A 6 -5.62 15.06 9.50
N HIS A 7 -5.86 14.28 10.55
CA HIS A 7 -6.39 14.78 11.81
C HIS A 7 -5.40 15.73 12.52
N GLN A 8 -4.10 15.42 12.50
CA GLN A 8 -3.06 16.31 13.02
C GLN A 8 -3.09 17.67 12.32
N SER A 9 -3.21 17.68 11.00
CA SER A 9 -3.31 18.90 10.21
C SER A 9 -4.57 19.73 10.56
N TYR A 10 -5.74 19.08 10.66
CA TYR A 10 -6.96 19.80 11.05
C TYR A 10 -6.91 20.32 12.49
N TYR A 11 -6.39 19.53 13.40
CA TYR A 11 -6.23 19.96 14.81
C TYR A 11 -5.35 21.20 14.90
N GLN A 12 -4.19 21.19 14.24
CA GLN A 12 -3.28 22.32 14.19
C GLN A 12 -3.97 23.57 13.62
N GLN A 13 -4.66 23.44 12.50
CA GLN A 13 -5.38 24.56 11.87
C GLN A 13 -6.44 25.18 12.79
N ILE A 14 -7.05 24.39 13.66
CA ILE A 14 -8.09 24.85 14.59
C ILE A 14 -7.46 25.48 15.82
N THR A 15 -6.43 24.86 16.39
CA THR A 15 -5.75 25.39 17.58
C THR A 15 -5.02 26.70 17.32
N ASP A 16 -4.55 26.92 16.09
CA ASP A 16 -3.89 28.18 15.70
C ASP A 16 -4.86 29.35 15.51
N ARG A 17 -6.17 29.11 15.55
CA ARG A 17 -7.20 30.13 15.30
C ARG A 17 -7.98 30.46 16.57
N THR A 18 -7.72 31.62 17.13
CA THR A 18 -8.31 32.08 18.41
C THR A 18 -9.84 32.25 18.37
N TYR A 19 -10.43 32.34 17.18
CA TYR A 19 -11.88 32.43 16.99
C TYR A 19 -12.58 31.08 16.92
N MET A 20 -11.82 29.96 16.87
CA MET A 20 -12.39 28.62 16.86
C MET A 20 -12.68 28.15 18.27
N ALA A 21 -13.90 27.73 18.53
CA ALA A 21 -14.30 27.20 19.85
C ALA A 21 -13.89 25.75 20.08
N GLY A 22 -13.62 25.00 19.03
CA GLY A 22 -13.22 23.59 19.10
C GLY A 22 -13.57 22.84 17.83
N MET A 23 -13.42 21.49 17.90
CA MET A 23 -13.74 20.59 16.79
C MET A 23 -14.35 19.28 17.32
N THR A 24 -15.09 18.62 16.46
CA THR A 24 -15.53 17.25 16.67
C THR A 24 -14.96 16.35 15.58
N ALA A 25 -14.35 15.23 15.96
CA ALA A 25 -13.87 14.26 15.01
C ALA A 25 -15.01 13.40 14.46
N TRP A 26 -15.07 13.24 13.16
CA TRP A 26 -15.94 12.24 12.54
C TRP A 26 -15.09 11.03 12.16
N ASN A 27 -15.22 9.90 12.84
CA ASN A 27 -16.09 9.70 13.99
C ASN A 27 -15.37 8.82 15.02
N PHE A 28 -15.99 8.49 16.14
CA PHE A 28 -15.34 7.71 17.21
C PHE A 28 -14.99 6.29 16.74
N ALA A 29 -15.95 5.55 16.16
CA ALA A 29 -15.74 4.16 15.76
C ALA A 29 -16.17 3.90 14.32
N ASP A 30 -15.50 2.99 13.64
CA ASP A 30 -15.98 2.45 12.39
C ASP A 30 -17.41 1.92 12.55
N PHE A 31 -18.24 2.06 11.54
CA PHE A 31 -19.64 1.66 11.61
C PHE A 31 -20.14 1.06 10.30
N GLY A 32 -21.18 0.25 10.39
CA GLY A 32 -21.86 -0.34 9.25
C GLY A 32 -22.45 0.71 8.33
N SER A 33 -22.27 0.55 7.02
CA SER A 33 -22.82 1.42 5.98
C SER A 33 -23.17 0.59 4.76
N GLU A 34 -24.45 0.39 4.51
CA GLU A 34 -25.00 -0.54 3.51
C GLU A 34 -24.38 -0.36 2.12
N PHE A 35 -24.13 0.87 1.71
CA PHE A 35 -23.70 1.20 0.35
C PHE A 35 -22.19 1.43 0.18
N ARG A 36 -21.40 1.19 1.21
CA ARG A 36 -19.95 1.31 1.12
C ARG A 36 -19.35 0.10 0.41
N GLY A 37 -18.68 0.37 -0.71
CA GLY A 37 -17.90 -0.63 -1.44
C GLY A 37 -16.38 -0.41 -1.29
N ASP A 38 -15.94 0.11 -0.14
CA ASP A 38 -14.52 0.34 0.18
C ASP A 38 -13.81 -1.00 0.46
N ALA A 39 -12.54 -0.97 0.84
CA ALA A 39 -11.70 -2.17 1.09
C ALA A 39 -12.33 -3.12 2.12
N ILE A 40 -13.03 -2.60 3.13
CA ILE A 40 -13.92 -3.41 3.98
C ILE A 40 -15.35 -3.12 3.54
N PRO A 41 -16.02 -4.04 2.83
CA PRO A 41 -17.39 -3.83 2.36
C PRO A 41 -18.33 -3.51 3.49
N HIS A 42 -19.27 -2.60 3.23
CA HIS A 42 -20.31 -2.19 4.17
C HIS A 42 -19.81 -1.58 5.48
N VAL A 43 -18.55 -1.13 5.54
CA VAL A 43 -17.97 -0.46 6.70
C VAL A 43 -17.44 0.92 6.34
N ASN A 44 -17.88 1.93 7.09
CA ASN A 44 -17.25 3.25 7.07
C ASN A 44 -16.05 3.26 8.01
N GLN A 45 -14.85 3.38 7.45
CA GLN A 45 -13.57 3.24 8.17
C GLN A 45 -13.01 4.54 8.74
N LYS A 46 -13.82 5.58 8.92
CA LYS A 46 -13.37 6.89 9.42
C LYS A 46 -13.26 6.96 10.96
N GLY A 47 -13.54 5.86 11.66
CA GLY A 47 -13.43 5.80 13.12
C GLY A 47 -12.02 6.01 13.65
N LEU A 48 -11.91 6.58 14.86
CA LEU A 48 -10.67 6.59 15.62
C LEU A 48 -10.33 5.19 16.16
N VAL A 49 -11.35 4.36 16.33
CA VAL A 49 -11.24 2.93 16.66
C VAL A 49 -11.90 2.11 15.55
N GLN A 50 -11.54 0.85 15.44
CA GLN A 50 -12.13 -0.09 14.49
C GLN A 50 -13.58 -0.44 14.88
N PHE A 51 -14.25 -1.23 14.04
CA PHE A 51 -15.63 -1.67 14.29
C PHE A 51 -15.77 -2.46 15.60
N ASP A 52 -14.80 -3.28 15.93
CA ASP A 52 -14.70 -4.04 17.18
C ASP A 52 -14.16 -3.23 18.37
N ARG A 53 -13.93 -1.92 18.18
CA ARG A 53 -13.39 -0.96 19.18
C ARG A 53 -11.87 -1.07 19.39
N THR A 54 -11.15 -1.84 18.61
CA THR A 54 -9.67 -1.83 18.64
C THR A 54 -9.17 -0.42 18.27
N PRO A 55 -8.35 0.22 19.12
CA PRO A 55 -7.83 1.56 18.82
C PRO A 55 -6.90 1.57 17.61
N LYS A 56 -7.05 2.59 16.75
CA LYS A 56 -6.12 2.89 15.66
C LYS A 56 -5.04 3.87 16.13
N ASP A 57 -3.96 4.03 15.35
CA ASP A 57 -2.87 4.97 15.68
C ASP A 57 -3.39 6.38 15.98
N ILE A 58 -4.39 6.83 15.24
CA ILE A 58 -5.02 8.15 15.46
C ILE A 58 -5.68 8.30 16.84
N TYR A 59 -6.24 7.24 17.41
CA TYR A 59 -6.76 7.25 18.77
C TYR A 59 -5.66 7.57 19.80
N TYR A 60 -4.51 6.94 19.62
CA TYR A 60 -3.37 7.15 20.52
C TYR A 60 -2.76 8.55 20.37
N TRP A 61 -2.78 9.11 19.16
CA TRP A 61 -2.39 10.51 18.99
C TRP A 61 -3.34 11.46 19.72
N TYR A 62 -4.67 11.31 19.59
CA TYR A 62 -5.62 12.10 20.39
C TYR A 62 -5.41 11.91 21.89
N LYS A 63 -5.11 10.70 22.33
CA LYS A 63 -4.76 10.43 23.72
C LYS A 63 -3.53 11.23 24.16
N SER A 64 -2.51 11.36 23.32
CA SER A 64 -1.29 12.13 23.64
C SER A 64 -1.56 13.62 23.81
N VAL A 65 -2.44 14.21 23.02
CA VAL A 65 -2.74 15.67 23.09
C VAL A 65 -3.81 16.02 24.12
N LEU A 66 -4.74 15.10 24.40
CA LEU A 66 -5.89 15.37 25.29
C LEU A 66 -5.71 14.84 26.72
N ASN A 67 -4.94 13.77 26.92
CA ASN A 67 -4.70 13.21 28.26
C ASN A 67 -3.68 14.07 29.03
N LYS A 68 -4.14 14.72 30.11
CA LYS A 68 -3.30 15.56 30.98
C LYS A 68 -3.04 14.93 32.36
N LYS A 69 -3.55 13.71 32.61
CA LYS A 69 -3.55 13.12 33.95
C LYS A 69 -2.42 12.13 34.17
N GLU A 70 -2.19 11.26 33.22
CA GLU A 70 -1.25 10.14 33.34
C GLU A 70 -0.17 10.22 32.26
N PRO A 71 1.09 9.90 32.58
CA PRO A 71 2.13 9.77 31.56
C PRO A 71 1.69 8.78 30.49
N PHE A 72 1.92 9.15 29.23
CA PHE A 72 1.51 8.33 28.09
C PHE A 72 2.57 8.38 27.01
N ILE A 73 2.85 7.23 26.43
CA ILE A 73 3.64 7.08 25.20
C ILE A 73 3.08 5.94 24.37
N TYR A 74 3.13 6.07 23.06
CA TYR A 74 2.74 5.06 22.10
C TYR A 74 3.59 5.17 20.85
N MET A 75 4.14 4.05 20.39
CA MET A 75 4.88 3.95 19.14
C MET A 75 3.95 3.44 18.02
N ALA A 76 3.69 4.29 17.04
CA ALA A 76 2.91 3.94 15.86
C ALA A 76 3.71 2.97 14.97
N SER A 77 3.56 1.69 15.23
CA SER A 77 4.40 0.63 14.65
C SER A 77 3.61 -0.51 14.00
N THR A 78 2.28 -0.42 13.94
CA THR A 78 1.43 -1.50 13.39
C THR A 78 1.74 -1.84 11.94
N HIS A 79 2.31 -0.89 11.20
CA HIS A 79 2.70 -1.02 9.79
C HIS A 79 4.19 -1.33 9.59
N LEU A 80 4.98 -1.40 10.66
CA LEU A 80 6.43 -1.58 10.58
C LEU A 80 6.84 -3.05 10.55
N ASP A 81 6.07 -3.94 11.18
CA ASP A 81 6.41 -5.34 11.24
C ASP A 81 6.26 -6.02 9.87
N GLY A 82 7.33 -6.62 9.37
CA GLY A 82 7.43 -7.16 8.02
C GLY A 82 7.67 -6.11 6.93
N LEU A 83 8.02 -4.87 7.31
CA LEU A 83 8.33 -3.81 6.34
C LEU A 83 9.61 -4.13 5.57
N THR A 84 9.57 -3.86 4.26
CA THR A 84 10.79 -3.83 3.43
C THR A 84 11.38 -2.43 3.44
N VAL A 85 12.68 -2.33 3.75
CA VAL A 85 13.46 -1.08 3.76
C VAL A 85 14.64 -1.22 2.82
N PHE A 86 15.01 -0.16 2.11
CA PHE A 86 16.19 -0.13 1.24
C PHE A 86 17.45 0.17 2.03
N ASP A 87 18.60 -0.30 1.52
CA ASP A 87 19.88 -0.30 2.26
C ASP A 87 20.32 1.05 2.82
N ASP A 88 20.14 2.11 2.05
CA ASP A 88 20.56 3.46 2.45
C ASP A 88 19.42 4.28 3.09
N ASP A 89 18.22 3.69 3.22
CA ASP A 89 17.06 4.42 3.72
C ASP A 89 16.96 4.38 5.23
N THR A 90 16.61 5.52 5.79
CA THR A 90 16.04 5.63 7.12
C THR A 90 14.54 5.67 7.02
N TYR A 91 13.85 4.98 7.94
CA TYR A 91 12.39 4.91 7.92
C TYR A 91 11.76 5.76 9.03
N PRO A 92 10.73 6.59 8.72
CA PRO A 92 10.09 7.44 9.71
C PRO A 92 9.20 6.61 10.66
N VAL A 93 9.51 6.67 11.95
CA VAL A 93 8.70 6.10 13.02
C VAL A 93 8.07 7.24 13.82
N GLN A 94 6.74 7.26 13.87
CA GLN A 94 6.01 8.22 14.69
C GLN A 94 5.82 7.70 16.12
N MET A 95 6.02 8.58 17.08
CA MET A 95 5.79 8.32 18.50
C MET A 95 4.85 9.38 19.04
N TYR A 96 3.84 8.96 19.81
CA TYR A 96 2.83 9.85 20.40
C TYR A 96 2.97 9.87 21.90
N SER A 97 3.13 11.06 22.48
CA SER A 97 3.32 11.21 23.90
C SER A 97 2.78 12.56 24.43
N ASN A 98 2.33 12.56 25.69
CA ASN A 98 2.03 13.79 26.44
C ASN A 98 3.22 14.28 27.27
N GLN A 99 4.38 13.66 27.11
CA GLN A 99 5.64 14.12 27.71
C GLN A 99 6.33 15.13 26.78
N ASN A 100 7.25 15.93 27.31
CA ASN A 100 7.94 16.96 26.53
C ASN A 100 9.05 16.39 25.66
N SER A 101 9.77 15.38 26.16
CA SER A 101 10.93 14.80 25.50
C SER A 101 11.12 13.33 25.83
N GLY A 102 11.99 12.68 25.08
CA GLY A 102 12.38 11.30 25.31
C GLY A 102 13.71 10.97 24.64
N ILE A 103 14.19 9.76 24.89
CA ILE A 103 15.38 9.19 24.29
C ILE A 103 14.98 7.92 23.56
N VAL A 104 15.35 7.84 22.29
CA VAL A 104 15.13 6.66 21.46
C VAL A 104 16.39 5.81 21.45
N PHE A 105 16.19 4.50 21.63
CA PHE A 105 17.20 3.47 21.50
C PHE A 105 16.83 2.57 20.32
N LEU A 106 17.81 2.18 19.54
CA LEU A 106 17.73 1.19 18.48
C LEU A 106 18.71 0.07 18.77
N ASN A 107 18.22 -1.17 18.83
CA ASN A 107 19.05 -2.37 19.06
C ASN A 107 19.96 -2.26 20.29
N GLY A 108 19.41 -1.69 21.37
CA GLY A 108 20.10 -1.52 22.65
C GLY A 108 21.01 -0.29 22.75
N SER A 109 21.30 0.41 21.67
CA SER A 109 22.13 1.61 21.64
C SER A 109 21.30 2.89 21.65
N LYS A 110 21.73 3.91 22.41
CA LYS A 110 21.12 5.25 22.35
C LYS A 110 21.26 5.78 20.94
N PHE A 111 20.14 6.12 20.33
CA PHE A 111 20.10 6.61 18.94
C PHE A 111 19.94 8.13 18.89
N GLN A 112 18.84 8.66 19.46
CA GLN A 112 18.51 10.08 19.36
C GLN A 112 17.69 10.56 20.56
N GLU A 113 17.88 11.82 20.93
CA GLU A 113 16.96 12.56 21.80
C GLU A 113 15.86 13.20 20.94
N ILE A 114 14.64 13.19 21.45
CA ILE A 114 13.45 13.68 20.74
C ILE A 114 12.65 14.64 21.60
N SER A 115 11.94 15.56 20.94
CA SER A 115 10.94 16.42 21.55
C SER A 115 9.57 16.13 20.92
N PHE A 116 8.53 16.15 21.76
CA PHE A 116 7.16 15.94 21.29
C PHE A 116 6.49 17.30 21.05
N GLU A 117 6.19 17.59 19.80
CA GLU A 117 5.43 18.77 19.38
C GLU A 117 4.00 18.37 19.05
N ASN A 118 3.01 19.00 19.68
CA ASN A 118 1.60 18.61 19.52
C ASN A 118 1.37 17.10 19.72
N GLY A 119 2.06 16.52 20.71
CA GLY A 119 1.92 15.11 21.07
C GLY A 119 2.57 14.14 20.10
N VAL A 120 3.38 14.58 19.15
CA VAL A 120 4.05 13.72 18.16
C VAL A 120 5.53 14.03 18.02
N ALA A 121 6.35 12.99 17.90
CA ALA A 121 7.72 13.05 17.42
C ALA A 121 7.90 12.06 16.27
N THR A 122 8.67 12.42 15.25
CA THR A 122 9.05 11.52 14.14
C THR A 122 10.54 11.30 14.18
N VAL A 123 10.95 10.04 14.18
CA VAL A 123 12.36 9.63 14.19
C VAL A 123 12.62 8.80 12.94
N TYR A 124 13.70 9.09 12.26
CA TYR A 124 14.12 8.34 11.08
C TYR A 124 15.13 7.28 11.50
N LEU A 125 14.71 6.01 11.52
CA LEU A 125 15.52 4.90 12.02
C LEU A 125 16.21 4.14 10.88
N PRO A 126 17.53 3.92 10.97
CA PRO A 126 18.28 3.06 10.05
C PRO A 126 18.14 1.59 10.50
N PHE A 127 17.09 0.93 10.07
CA PHE A 127 16.87 -0.47 10.43
C PHE A 127 17.94 -1.38 9.84
N GLN A 128 18.25 -2.45 10.55
CA GLN A 128 19.03 -3.59 10.04
C GLN A 128 18.09 -4.69 9.53
N ASP A 129 18.61 -5.56 8.68
CA ASP A 129 17.86 -6.74 8.26
C ASP A 129 17.53 -7.66 9.43
N GLY A 130 16.33 -8.25 9.41
CA GLY A 130 15.84 -9.12 10.48
C GLY A 130 15.25 -8.36 11.67
N THR A 131 15.59 -8.80 12.87
CA THR A 131 14.99 -8.32 14.12
C THR A 131 15.56 -6.97 14.55
N ASN A 132 14.68 -6.00 14.77
CA ASN A 132 15.01 -4.69 15.33
C ASN A 132 14.25 -4.45 16.63
N HIS A 133 14.93 -3.93 17.64
CA HIS A 133 14.38 -3.53 18.94
C HIS A 133 14.38 -2.02 19.04
N ILE A 134 13.21 -1.43 19.13
CA ILE A 134 13.05 0.02 19.31
C ILE A 134 12.55 0.24 20.73
N LYS A 135 13.21 1.14 21.47
CA LYS A 135 12.77 1.56 22.80
C LYS A 135 12.78 3.08 22.88
N VAL A 136 11.75 3.63 23.47
CA VAL A 136 11.68 5.05 23.79
C VAL A 136 11.47 5.21 25.29
N ILE A 137 12.25 6.08 25.89
CA ILE A 137 12.21 6.39 27.34
C ILE A 137 11.93 7.86 27.49
N THR A 138 10.89 8.20 28.23
CA THR A 138 10.61 9.56 28.70
C THR A 138 10.92 9.65 30.20
N GLU A 139 10.71 10.80 30.82
CA GLU A 139 10.93 10.98 32.26
C GLU A 139 10.13 9.98 33.11
N ASN A 140 8.89 9.68 32.73
CA ASN A 140 7.95 8.96 33.57
C ASN A 140 7.48 7.61 33.02
N ILE A 141 7.74 7.32 31.75
CA ILE A 141 7.24 6.12 31.09
C ILE A 141 8.17 5.70 29.95
N SER A 142 8.17 4.42 29.63
CA SER A 142 8.86 3.88 28.45
C SER A 142 7.98 2.91 27.68
N GLU A 143 8.26 2.76 26.39
CA GLU A 143 7.66 1.74 25.51
C GLU A 143 8.76 1.09 24.70
N GLU A 144 8.58 -0.20 24.39
CA GLU A 144 9.48 -0.94 23.52
C GLU A 144 8.69 -1.83 22.53
N LYS A 145 9.23 -1.98 21.35
CA LYS A 145 8.70 -2.82 20.27
C LYS A 145 9.81 -3.64 19.65
N THR A 146 9.49 -4.88 19.33
CA THR A 146 10.32 -5.74 18.50
C THR A 146 9.61 -5.91 17.17
N ILE A 147 10.29 -5.64 16.08
CA ILE A 147 9.77 -5.73 14.72
C ILE A 147 10.73 -6.51 13.82
N GLN A 148 10.19 -7.16 12.80
CA GLN A 148 10.97 -7.81 11.75
C GLN A 148 11.02 -6.88 10.54
N ILE A 149 12.22 -6.60 10.06
CA ILE A 149 12.46 -5.80 8.86
C ILE A 149 13.09 -6.68 7.80
N LEU A 150 12.62 -6.59 6.59
CA LEU A 150 13.31 -7.11 5.42
C LEU A 150 14.10 -5.96 4.80
N LYS A 151 15.40 -5.92 5.07
CA LYS A 151 16.26 -4.96 4.39
C LYS A 151 16.60 -5.51 3.03
N THR A 152 16.28 -4.78 1.98
CA THR A 152 16.56 -5.19 0.63
C THR A 152 17.26 -4.08 -0.13
N ASP A 153 18.26 -4.48 -0.86
CA ASP A 153 18.84 -3.68 -1.92
C ASP A 153 18.17 -4.09 -3.24
N ALA A 154 16.87 -3.92 -3.31
CA ALA A 154 16.09 -4.29 -4.51
C ALA A 154 16.52 -3.53 -5.77
N LEU A 155 17.37 -2.50 -5.62
CA LEU A 155 17.97 -1.75 -6.73
C LEU A 155 19.44 -2.11 -6.94
N ASN A 156 20.06 -2.84 -6.03
CA ASN A 156 21.39 -3.43 -6.22
C ASN A 156 21.22 -4.87 -6.75
N PHE A 157 21.32 -4.99 -8.04
CA PHE A 157 21.13 -6.26 -8.71
C PHE A 157 22.18 -7.32 -8.37
N ASP A 158 23.29 -6.96 -7.75
CA ASP A 158 24.29 -7.94 -7.29
C ASP A 158 23.79 -8.76 -6.11
N THR A 159 22.95 -8.15 -5.24
CA THR A 159 22.37 -8.79 -4.05
C THR A 159 20.88 -9.08 -4.18
N PHE A 160 20.28 -8.76 -5.34
CA PHE A 160 18.86 -8.93 -5.59
C PHE A 160 18.39 -10.36 -5.31
N SER A 161 17.38 -10.50 -4.45
CA SER A 161 16.74 -11.79 -4.14
C SER A 161 15.24 -11.80 -4.41
N ARG A 162 14.53 -10.71 -4.04
CA ARG A 162 13.07 -10.57 -4.21
C ARG A 162 12.72 -9.12 -4.45
N ILE A 163 11.69 -8.88 -5.27
CA ILE A 163 11.07 -7.57 -5.44
C ILE A 163 9.59 -7.74 -5.73
N GLY A 164 8.75 -7.01 -4.98
CA GLY A 164 7.32 -6.86 -5.27
C GLY A 164 7.02 -5.43 -5.69
N ILE A 165 6.28 -5.25 -6.77
CA ILE A 165 5.91 -3.93 -7.29
C ILE A 165 4.38 -3.82 -7.35
N ASN A 166 3.84 -2.78 -6.72
CA ASN A 166 2.42 -2.44 -6.73
C ASN A 166 2.14 -1.53 -7.92
N MET A 167 1.75 -2.12 -9.04
CA MET A 167 1.64 -1.42 -10.31
C MET A 167 0.50 -0.41 -10.33
N GLY A 168 0.75 0.76 -10.91
CA GLY A 168 -0.17 1.89 -10.92
C GLY A 168 -0.37 2.54 -9.54
N SER A 169 0.45 2.22 -8.56
CA SER A 169 0.37 2.77 -7.20
C SER A 169 1.57 3.68 -6.88
N HIS A 170 1.32 4.73 -6.12
CA HIS A 170 2.36 5.58 -5.52
C HIS A 170 2.64 5.22 -4.06
N PHE A 171 2.07 4.12 -3.55
CA PHE A 171 2.15 3.73 -2.14
C PHE A 171 2.81 2.37 -1.98
N TYR A 172 3.56 2.22 -0.89
CA TYR A 172 4.01 0.93 -0.40
C TYR A 172 2.83 0.13 0.14
N PHE A 173 2.86 -1.17 -0.09
CA PHE A 173 1.88 -2.11 0.46
C PHE A 173 2.61 -3.27 1.15
N ALA A 174 2.58 -3.30 2.49
CA ALA A 174 3.08 -4.43 3.26
C ALA A 174 2.11 -5.61 3.18
N ASP A 175 2.50 -6.63 2.44
CA ASP A 175 1.68 -7.81 2.21
C ASP A 175 2.08 -8.96 3.12
N LYS A 176 1.12 -9.41 3.93
CA LYS A 176 1.30 -10.53 4.86
C LYS A 176 1.19 -11.89 4.18
N GLU A 177 0.48 -11.98 3.05
CA GLU A 177 0.28 -13.23 2.31
C GLU A 177 1.60 -13.67 1.66
N HIS A 178 2.26 -12.76 0.96
CA HIS A 178 3.54 -13.02 0.30
C HIS A 178 4.76 -12.69 1.17
N GLN A 179 4.54 -12.14 2.38
CA GLN A 179 5.60 -11.73 3.32
C GLN A 179 6.63 -10.79 2.67
N ILE A 180 6.15 -9.79 1.96
CA ILE A 180 6.95 -8.77 1.28
C ILE A 180 6.23 -7.42 1.28
N THR A 181 6.98 -6.34 1.20
CA THR A 181 6.41 -5.03 0.89
C THR A 181 6.52 -4.77 -0.60
N PHE A 182 5.36 -4.64 -1.25
CA PHE A 182 5.28 -4.17 -2.63
C PHE A 182 5.61 -2.68 -2.66
N ILE A 183 6.59 -2.31 -3.50
CA ILE A 183 7.04 -0.94 -3.67
C ILE A 183 6.19 -0.19 -4.69
N PRO A 184 6.16 1.16 -4.64
CA PRO A 184 5.49 1.99 -5.63
C PRO A 184 5.99 1.75 -7.05
N ASP A 185 5.11 1.96 -8.02
CA ASP A 185 5.42 1.91 -9.43
C ASP A 185 6.08 3.20 -9.93
N GLN A 186 6.77 3.11 -11.06
CA GLN A 186 7.42 4.25 -11.72
C GLN A 186 7.54 4.04 -13.24
N PRO A 187 7.71 5.11 -14.01
CA PRO A 187 8.17 5.00 -15.41
C PRO A 187 9.52 4.30 -15.47
N TYR A 188 9.72 3.49 -16.51
CA TYR A 188 10.98 2.77 -16.69
C TYR A 188 12.15 3.73 -16.89
N GLU A 189 13.19 3.51 -16.10
CA GLU A 189 14.52 4.09 -16.26
C GLU A 189 15.54 2.98 -16.43
N LYS A 190 16.54 3.19 -17.30
CA LYS A 190 17.62 2.22 -17.51
C LYS A 190 18.39 1.97 -16.21
N GLY A 191 18.63 0.72 -15.91
CA GLY A 191 19.27 0.28 -14.66
C GLY A 191 18.31 0.12 -13.48
N LYS A 192 16.99 0.29 -13.72
CA LYS A 192 15.93 0.17 -12.73
C LYS A 192 14.80 -0.74 -13.23
N PHE A 193 13.58 -0.38 -12.89
CA PHE A 193 12.35 -1.04 -13.32
C PHE A 193 11.30 0.01 -13.70
N GLY A 194 10.22 -0.42 -14.35
CA GLY A 194 9.04 0.41 -14.55
C GLY A 194 8.31 0.13 -15.84
N TYR A 195 7.20 0.84 -16.01
CA TYR A 195 6.37 0.75 -17.20
C TYR A 195 6.95 1.60 -18.35
N VAL A 196 6.93 1.03 -19.58
CA VAL A 196 7.37 1.73 -20.80
C VAL A 196 6.23 2.58 -21.36
N ASN A 197 5.00 2.09 -21.20
CA ASN A 197 3.77 2.74 -21.64
C ASN A 197 2.60 2.32 -20.74
N GLY A 198 1.43 2.90 -20.99
CA GLY A 198 0.24 2.68 -20.17
C GLY A 198 -0.05 3.86 -19.25
N GLU A 199 -1.18 3.79 -18.60
CA GLU A 199 -1.69 4.82 -17.68
C GLU A 199 -2.14 4.18 -16.37
N VAL A 200 -2.09 4.94 -15.29
CA VAL A 200 -2.68 4.52 -14.03
C VAL A 200 -4.20 4.45 -14.18
N PHE A 201 -4.76 3.30 -13.92
CA PHE A 201 -6.20 3.10 -13.99
C PHE A 201 -6.93 3.89 -12.90
N ASN A 202 -8.02 4.54 -13.27
CA ASN A 202 -8.92 5.23 -12.35
C ASN A 202 -10.37 4.86 -12.67
N VAL A 203 -11.10 4.38 -11.68
CA VAL A 203 -12.51 3.98 -11.84
C VAL A 203 -13.42 5.17 -12.19
N SER A 204 -13.01 6.37 -11.79
CA SER A 204 -13.67 7.63 -12.18
C SER A 204 -12.65 8.77 -12.20
N LYS A 205 -12.97 9.84 -12.95
CA LYS A 205 -12.11 11.04 -13.02
C LYS A 205 -11.91 11.75 -11.67
N ASP A 206 -12.81 11.52 -10.72
CA ASP A 206 -12.76 12.11 -9.37
C ASP A 206 -11.96 11.25 -8.37
N LYS A 207 -11.52 10.07 -8.77
CA LYS A 207 -10.64 9.21 -7.98
C LYS A 207 -9.18 9.48 -8.34
N HIS A 208 -8.34 9.60 -7.34
CA HIS A 208 -6.92 9.90 -7.56
C HIS A 208 -6.15 8.72 -8.16
N GLN A 209 -6.53 7.49 -7.85
CA GLN A 209 -6.02 6.27 -8.49
C GLN A 209 -6.85 5.04 -8.13
N GLY A 210 -6.87 4.08 -9.04
CA GLY A 210 -7.42 2.76 -8.82
C GLY A 210 -8.91 2.73 -8.51
N MET A 211 -9.26 1.78 -7.68
CA MET A 211 -10.61 1.52 -7.20
C MET A 211 -10.60 1.17 -5.71
N SER A 212 -11.73 1.32 -5.02
CA SER A 212 -11.90 1.02 -3.60
C SER A 212 -12.93 -0.09 -3.35
N TYR A 213 -12.98 -1.06 -4.25
CA TYR A 213 -13.88 -2.21 -4.11
C TYR A 213 -13.19 -3.37 -3.43
N SER A 214 -13.96 -4.20 -2.73
CA SER A 214 -13.48 -5.47 -2.22
C SER A 214 -13.16 -6.43 -3.37
N ILE A 215 -12.00 -7.06 -3.29
CA ILE A 215 -11.51 -8.02 -4.28
C ILE A 215 -11.58 -9.42 -3.67
N ARG A 216 -12.26 -10.31 -4.38
CA ARG A 216 -12.39 -11.72 -3.97
C ARG A 216 -11.13 -12.52 -4.31
N ASN A 217 -10.96 -13.66 -3.67
CA ASN A 217 -9.86 -14.61 -3.89
C ASN A 217 -8.49 -14.07 -3.52
N THR A 218 -8.41 -13.13 -2.57
CA THR A 218 -7.14 -12.62 -2.06
C THR A 218 -7.32 -12.07 -0.63
N ASN A 219 -6.26 -12.12 0.16
CA ASN A 219 -6.12 -11.37 1.40
C ASN A 219 -5.28 -10.09 1.20
N SER A 220 -4.81 -9.86 -0.03
CA SER A 220 -3.93 -8.76 -0.43
C SER A 220 -4.68 -7.75 -1.30
N GLU A 221 -5.94 -7.40 -0.92
CA GLU A 221 -6.82 -6.53 -1.72
C GLU A 221 -6.14 -5.25 -2.23
N PRO A 222 -5.32 -4.51 -1.44
CA PRO A 222 -4.68 -3.29 -1.91
C PRO A 222 -3.82 -3.47 -3.16
N LEU A 223 -3.18 -4.64 -3.34
CA LEU A 223 -2.39 -4.97 -4.52
C LEU A 223 -3.23 -5.00 -5.80
N PHE A 224 -4.51 -5.39 -5.68
CA PHE A 224 -5.43 -5.50 -6.82
C PHE A 224 -6.29 -4.25 -7.02
N GLN A 225 -6.27 -3.30 -6.08
CA GLN A 225 -7.07 -2.07 -6.16
C GLN A 225 -6.40 -0.98 -7.00
N THR A 226 -5.12 -1.13 -7.32
CA THR A 226 -4.39 -0.29 -8.28
C THR A 226 -3.90 -1.13 -9.45
N MET A 227 -3.72 -0.51 -10.61
CA MET A 227 -3.22 -1.18 -11.80
C MET A 227 -2.78 -0.19 -12.87
N LEU A 228 -1.99 -0.68 -13.81
CA LEU A 228 -1.74 -0.03 -15.09
C LEU A 228 -2.74 -0.52 -16.14
N GLU A 229 -3.31 0.39 -16.91
CA GLU A 229 -4.14 0.10 -18.07
C GLU A 229 -3.41 0.46 -19.37
N GLY A 230 -3.49 -0.40 -20.37
CA GLY A 230 -2.80 -0.22 -21.65
C GLY A 230 -1.28 -0.36 -21.57
N CYS A 231 -0.74 -0.87 -20.47
CA CYS A 231 0.66 -1.20 -20.35
C CYS A 231 0.95 -2.44 -21.22
N THR A 232 1.69 -2.26 -22.30
CA THR A 232 2.10 -3.39 -23.16
C THR A 232 3.49 -3.90 -22.83
N ASN A 233 4.35 -3.09 -22.20
CA ASN A 233 5.69 -3.48 -21.81
C ASN A 233 6.04 -2.93 -20.44
N TYR A 234 6.51 -3.81 -19.58
CA TYR A 234 7.08 -3.49 -18.28
C TYR A 234 8.47 -4.09 -18.18
N LYS A 235 9.47 -3.33 -17.74
CA LYS A 235 10.87 -3.75 -17.73
C LYS A 235 11.46 -3.73 -16.34
N LEU A 236 12.36 -4.70 -16.09
CA LEU A 236 13.19 -4.76 -14.89
C LEU A 236 14.61 -5.20 -15.29
N ASP A 237 15.59 -4.37 -15.00
CA ASP A 237 16.99 -4.65 -15.33
C ASP A 237 17.65 -5.55 -14.28
N ILE A 238 17.04 -6.73 -14.05
CA ILE A 238 17.50 -7.74 -13.10
C ILE A 238 18.67 -8.56 -13.68
N PRO A 239 19.56 -9.11 -12.83
CA PRO A 239 20.72 -9.88 -13.29
C PRO A 239 20.34 -11.22 -13.90
N ASN A 240 21.33 -11.86 -14.55
CA ASN A 240 21.17 -13.23 -15.02
C ASN A 240 20.83 -14.18 -13.86
N GLY A 241 19.96 -15.14 -14.12
CA GLY A 241 19.51 -16.13 -13.14
C GLY A 241 18.18 -16.73 -13.47
N ALA A 242 17.77 -17.69 -12.65
CA ALA A 242 16.44 -18.27 -12.69
C ALA A 242 15.52 -17.51 -11.71
N TYR A 243 14.32 -17.19 -12.15
CA TYR A 243 13.36 -16.41 -11.37
C TYR A 243 11.97 -17.05 -11.40
N LYS A 244 11.30 -17.04 -10.25
CA LYS A 244 9.86 -17.22 -10.18
C LYS A 244 9.22 -15.84 -10.30
N VAL A 245 8.32 -15.68 -11.27
CA VAL A 245 7.60 -14.44 -11.54
C VAL A 245 6.12 -14.68 -11.34
N SER A 246 5.51 -13.96 -10.39
CA SER A 246 4.07 -13.93 -10.15
C SER A 246 3.50 -12.60 -10.65
N LEU A 247 2.53 -12.65 -11.53
CA LEU A 247 1.82 -11.50 -12.09
C LEU A 247 0.41 -11.45 -11.53
N PHE A 248 -0.03 -10.26 -11.09
CA PHE A 248 -1.31 -10.06 -10.43
C PHE A 248 -2.27 -9.28 -11.32
N PHE A 249 -3.49 -9.79 -11.46
CA PHE A 249 -4.50 -9.24 -12.35
C PHE A 249 -5.87 -9.19 -11.67
N VAL A 250 -6.67 -8.21 -12.04
CA VAL A 250 -8.09 -8.14 -11.71
C VAL A 250 -8.84 -7.45 -12.84
N GLU A 251 -10.05 -7.89 -13.16
CA GLU A 251 -10.91 -7.15 -14.09
C GLU A 251 -11.56 -5.98 -13.35
N PRO A 252 -11.18 -4.72 -13.70
CA PRO A 252 -11.64 -3.54 -12.99
C PRO A 252 -13.07 -3.13 -13.37
N LYS A 253 -13.68 -3.72 -14.40
CA LYS A 253 -15.00 -3.33 -14.86
C LYS A 253 -16.06 -3.59 -13.81
N ILE A 254 -16.60 -2.50 -13.36
CA ILE A 254 -17.69 -2.42 -12.42
C ILE A 254 -18.88 -1.88 -13.20
N LYS A 255 -19.98 -2.62 -13.19
CA LYS A 255 -21.26 -2.04 -13.60
C LYS A 255 -21.41 -0.74 -12.83
N PRO A 256 -21.84 0.39 -13.46
CA PRO A 256 -22.17 1.59 -12.73
C PRO A 256 -23.10 1.18 -11.59
N THR A 257 -22.65 1.33 -10.35
CA THR A 257 -23.55 1.21 -9.21
C THR A 257 -24.55 2.33 -9.38
N GLU A 258 -25.83 2.01 -9.41
CA GLU A 258 -26.88 3.02 -9.31
C GLU A 258 -26.49 3.95 -8.17
N ASN A 259 -26.46 5.24 -8.45
CA ASN A 259 -26.15 6.22 -7.41
C ASN A 259 -27.40 6.33 -6.53
N ILE A 260 -27.48 5.49 -5.51
CA ILE A 260 -28.63 5.30 -4.62
C ILE A 260 -28.99 6.59 -3.88
N TYR A 261 -28.11 7.58 -3.89
CA TYR A 261 -28.36 8.90 -3.35
C TYR A 261 -29.16 9.82 -4.29
N ASN A 262 -29.33 9.44 -5.56
CA ASN A 262 -30.18 10.14 -6.51
C ASN A 262 -31.58 9.48 -6.58
N LEU A 263 -32.37 9.69 -5.56
CA LEU A 263 -33.74 9.15 -5.42
C LEU A 263 -34.72 9.57 -6.54
N ASN A 264 -34.34 10.43 -7.48
CA ASN A 264 -35.25 10.98 -8.49
C ASN A 264 -34.73 10.93 -9.93
N VAL A 265 -33.64 10.22 -10.22
CA VAL A 265 -33.15 10.08 -11.60
C VAL A 265 -33.29 8.63 -12.03
N ILE A 266 -34.26 8.36 -12.89
CA ILE A 266 -34.29 7.14 -13.69
C ILE A 266 -33.10 7.24 -14.65
N VAL A 267 -31.96 6.67 -14.27
CA VAL A 267 -30.85 6.46 -15.18
C VAL A 267 -31.23 5.25 -16.01
N GLU A 268 -31.60 5.48 -17.28
CA GLU A 268 -31.60 4.39 -18.25
C GLU A 268 -30.19 3.80 -18.24
N LEU A 269 -30.07 2.58 -17.69
CA LEU A 269 -28.86 1.78 -17.80
C LEU A 269 -28.63 1.51 -19.29
N SER A 270 -27.86 2.38 -19.95
CA SER A 270 -27.28 2.02 -21.22
C SER A 270 -26.56 0.68 -21.01
N LYS A 271 -26.95 -0.33 -21.77
CA LYS A 271 -26.17 -1.58 -21.86
C LYS A 271 -24.76 -1.18 -22.24
N SER A 272 -23.89 -0.96 -21.26
CA SER A 272 -22.47 -0.81 -21.54
C SER A 272 -22.05 -2.16 -22.11
N GLU A 273 -21.73 -2.16 -23.39
CA GLU A 273 -21.06 -3.28 -24.04
C GLU A 273 -19.89 -3.65 -23.12
N LYS A 274 -19.80 -4.92 -22.75
CA LYS A 274 -18.66 -5.43 -21.99
C LYS A 274 -17.44 -5.20 -22.88
N GLU A 275 -16.63 -4.17 -22.56
CA GLU A 275 -15.28 -4.14 -23.17
C GLU A 275 -14.59 -5.42 -22.76
N GLN A 276 -14.35 -6.29 -23.67
CA GLN A 276 -13.54 -7.46 -23.41
C GLN A 276 -12.08 -7.02 -23.41
N ARG A 277 -11.31 -7.62 -22.49
CA ARG A 277 -9.86 -7.46 -22.46
C ARG A 277 -9.26 -8.82 -22.73
N ILE A 278 -8.70 -8.99 -23.93
CA ILE A 278 -8.06 -10.22 -24.35
C ILE A 278 -6.63 -9.88 -24.73
N PHE A 279 -5.66 -10.54 -24.12
CA PHE A 279 -4.24 -10.31 -24.40
C PHE A 279 -3.40 -11.55 -24.11
N ASP A 280 -2.28 -11.67 -24.84
CA ASP A 280 -1.26 -12.66 -24.53
C ASP A 280 -0.28 -12.11 -23.51
N ILE A 281 0.27 -12.98 -22.66
CA ILE A 281 1.25 -12.63 -21.64
C ILE A 281 2.58 -13.31 -21.96
N PHE A 282 3.64 -12.50 -22.08
CA PHE A 282 4.99 -12.99 -22.31
C PHE A 282 5.91 -12.53 -21.17
N LEU A 283 6.86 -13.39 -20.82
CA LEU A 283 8.05 -13.05 -20.04
C LEU A 283 9.26 -13.21 -20.98
N ASN A 284 9.91 -12.10 -21.31
CA ASN A 284 10.84 -12.01 -22.42
C ASN A 284 10.18 -12.53 -23.71
N GLU A 285 10.72 -13.57 -24.32
CA GLU A 285 10.17 -14.20 -25.55
C GLU A 285 9.22 -15.36 -25.27
N GLU A 286 9.11 -15.80 -24.00
CA GLU A 286 8.30 -16.96 -23.59
C GLU A 286 6.85 -16.57 -23.36
N CYS A 287 5.92 -17.15 -24.12
CA CYS A 287 4.48 -16.99 -23.92
C CYS A 287 4.03 -17.85 -22.74
N ILE A 288 3.62 -17.21 -21.65
CA ILE A 288 3.14 -17.90 -20.44
C ILE A 288 1.62 -18.06 -20.40
N GLU A 289 0.89 -17.22 -21.13
CA GLU A 289 -0.57 -17.28 -21.24
C GLU A 289 -0.99 -16.74 -22.61
N ASN A 290 -1.84 -17.49 -23.31
CA ASN A 290 -2.35 -17.10 -24.63
C ASN A 290 -3.84 -16.79 -24.53
N GLN A 291 -4.26 -15.68 -25.15
CA GLN A 291 -5.65 -15.22 -25.18
C GLN A 291 -6.28 -15.11 -23.77
N PHE A 292 -5.53 -14.55 -22.83
CA PHE A 292 -6.02 -14.37 -21.47
C PHE A 292 -7.24 -13.44 -21.45
N ASN A 293 -8.40 -13.98 -21.07
CA ASN A 293 -9.67 -13.28 -20.98
C ASN A 293 -10.23 -13.40 -19.56
N MET A 294 -9.93 -12.41 -18.71
CA MET A 294 -10.35 -12.44 -17.32
C MET A 294 -11.88 -12.42 -17.17
N ALA A 295 -12.57 -11.65 -18.01
CA ALA A 295 -14.03 -11.48 -17.91
C ALA A 295 -14.81 -12.78 -18.21
N GLU A 296 -14.21 -13.67 -18.99
CA GLU A 296 -14.78 -14.99 -19.31
C GLU A 296 -14.38 -16.05 -18.26
N GLN A 297 -13.10 -16.04 -17.85
CA GLN A 297 -12.52 -17.09 -17.02
C GLN A 297 -12.83 -16.93 -15.53
N TYR A 298 -13.04 -15.69 -15.07
CA TYR A 298 -13.18 -15.37 -13.64
C TYR A 298 -14.37 -14.46 -13.36
N PRO A 299 -14.94 -14.53 -12.15
CA PRO A 299 -15.95 -13.57 -11.72
C PRO A 299 -15.39 -12.13 -11.67
N GLU A 300 -16.27 -11.14 -11.72
CA GLU A 300 -15.92 -9.73 -11.51
C GLU A 300 -15.20 -9.52 -10.16
N LYS A 301 -14.21 -8.63 -10.10
CA LYS A 301 -13.45 -8.29 -8.88
C LYS A 301 -12.82 -9.52 -8.22
N TYR A 302 -12.25 -10.37 -9.02
CA TYR A 302 -11.58 -11.59 -8.59
C TYR A 302 -10.08 -11.45 -8.82
N GLY A 303 -9.28 -11.55 -7.75
CA GLY A 303 -7.83 -11.49 -7.84
C GLY A 303 -7.29 -12.75 -8.50
N VAL A 304 -6.49 -12.58 -9.53
CA VAL A 304 -5.86 -13.65 -10.29
C VAL A 304 -4.37 -13.51 -10.21
N GLU A 305 -3.69 -14.57 -9.80
CA GLU A 305 -2.24 -14.70 -9.85
C GLU A 305 -1.84 -15.68 -10.95
N LYS A 306 -0.90 -15.28 -11.81
CA LYS A 306 -0.26 -16.13 -12.82
C LYS A 306 1.22 -16.25 -12.50
N THR A 307 1.72 -17.45 -12.31
CA THR A 307 3.11 -17.71 -11.94
C THR A 307 3.82 -18.50 -13.02
N ALA A 308 5.05 -18.08 -13.34
CA ALA A 308 5.95 -18.82 -14.22
C ALA A 308 7.39 -18.76 -13.71
N ILE A 309 8.21 -19.70 -14.18
CA ILE A 309 9.67 -19.70 -13.94
C ILE A 309 10.34 -19.33 -15.24
N ILE A 310 11.26 -18.34 -15.19
CA ILE A 310 12.00 -17.87 -16.35
C ILE A 310 13.51 -17.82 -16.06
N ASN A 311 14.31 -18.03 -17.08
CA ASN A 311 15.76 -17.80 -17.04
C ASN A 311 16.09 -16.49 -17.75
N VAL A 312 16.69 -15.56 -17.01
CA VAL A 312 17.26 -14.32 -17.55
C VAL A 312 18.72 -14.58 -17.91
N ASN A 313 19.08 -14.31 -19.15
CA ASN A 313 20.41 -14.52 -19.71
C ASN A 313 20.92 -13.25 -20.38
N ASN A 314 22.18 -13.24 -20.77
CA ASN A 314 22.78 -12.17 -21.59
C ASN A 314 22.65 -10.75 -21.03
N ASN A 315 22.38 -10.58 -19.75
CA ASN A 315 22.08 -9.30 -19.10
C ASN A 315 20.93 -8.53 -19.77
N GLU A 316 19.92 -9.26 -20.29
CA GLU A 316 18.77 -8.68 -20.97
C GLU A 316 17.70 -8.15 -20.01
N GLY A 317 17.79 -8.53 -18.71
CA GLY A 317 16.76 -8.25 -17.73
C GLY A 317 15.48 -9.03 -17.97
N LEU A 318 14.41 -8.60 -17.31
CA LEU A 318 13.06 -9.14 -17.51
C LEU A 318 12.18 -8.11 -18.20
N THR A 319 11.53 -8.52 -19.27
CA THR A 319 10.45 -7.76 -19.92
C THR A 319 9.16 -8.54 -19.81
N ILE A 320 8.16 -7.93 -19.16
CA ILE A 320 6.78 -8.43 -19.15
C ILE A 320 6.06 -7.77 -20.30
N THR A 321 5.58 -8.55 -21.26
CA THR A 321 4.83 -8.05 -22.43
C THR A 321 3.38 -8.50 -22.34
N LEU A 322 2.44 -7.55 -22.34
CA LEU A 322 1.01 -7.78 -22.48
C LEU A 322 0.58 -7.39 -23.87
N LYS A 323 0.48 -8.37 -24.76
CA LYS A 323 0.17 -8.13 -26.17
C LYS A 323 -1.35 -8.10 -26.38
N PRO A 324 -1.96 -6.93 -26.63
CA PRO A 324 -3.40 -6.81 -26.74
C PRO A 324 -3.92 -7.52 -28.01
N ILE A 325 -5.03 -8.24 -27.85
CA ILE A 325 -5.84 -8.81 -28.94
C ILE A 325 -7.15 -8.01 -29.02
N GLU A 326 -7.79 -7.77 -27.89
CA GLU A 326 -8.99 -6.96 -27.78
C GLU A 326 -8.93 -6.12 -26.51
N GLY A 327 -9.30 -4.84 -26.61
CA GLY A 327 -9.28 -3.89 -25.49
C GLY A 327 -7.87 -3.55 -24.99
N LYS A 328 -7.80 -2.86 -23.85
CA LYS A 328 -6.54 -2.47 -23.21
C LYS A 328 -6.16 -3.50 -22.13
N PRO A 329 -4.96 -4.07 -22.15
CA PRO A 329 -4.52 -4.96 -21.09
C PRO A 329 -4.42 -4.20 -19.74
N VAL A 330 -4.54 -4.92 -18.65
CA VAL A 330 -4.35 -4.40 -17.30
C VAL A 330 -3.42 -5.31 -16.50
N ILE A 331 -2.68 -4.73 -15.56
CA ILE A 331 -1.84 -5.47 -14.62
C ILE A 331 -1.76 -4.71 -13.30
N SER A 332 -1.94 -5.42 -12.18
CA SER A 332 -2.00 -4.83 -10.83
C SER A 332 -0.69 -4.91 -10.06
N GLY A 333 0.13 -5.91 -10.35
CA GLY A 333 1.41 -6.04 -9.65
C GLY A 333 2.27 -7.17 -10.20
N VAL A 334 3.50 -7.20 -9.73
CA VAL A 334 4.45 -8.29 -9.98
C VAL A 334 5.26 -8.60 -8.73
N LEU A 335 5.50 -9.88 -8.49
CA LEU A 335 6.46 -10.38 -7.50
C LEU A 335 7.51 -11.23 -8.25
N ILE A 336 8.77 -10.91 -8.04
CA ILE A 336 9.91 -11.60 -8.65
C ILE A 336 10.78 -12.15 -7.53
N GLU A 337 11.07 -13.44 -7.59
CA GLU A 337 11.88 -14.16 -6.61
C GLU A 337 12.99 -14.90 -7.33
N LYS A 338 14.24 -14.60 -6.97
CA LYS A 338 15.41 -15.32 -7.52
C LYS A 338 15.44 -16.76 -6.97
N LEU A 339 15.56 -17.70 -7.88
CA LEU A 339 15.73 -19.11 -7.51
C LEU A 339 17.22 -19.44 -7.29
N ASN A 340 17.50 -20.21 -6.26
CA ASN A 340 18.88 -20.63 -5.90
C ASN A 340 19.42 -21.69 -6.86
#